data_921927279f6a631a6403d29a8878f947
#
_entry.id   921927279f6a631a6403d29a8878f947
#
_cell.length_a   1.000
_cell.length_b   1.000
_cell.length_c   1.000
_cell.angle_alpha   90.00
_cell.angle_beta   90.00
_cell.angle_gamma   90.00
#
_symmetry.space_group_name_H-M   'P 1'
#
loop_
_entity.id
_entity.type
_entity.pdbx_description
1 polymer ?
#
loop_
_entity_poly.entity_id
_entity_poly.type
_entity_poly.pdbx_seq_one_letter_code
_entity_poly.pdbx_strand_id
1 'polypeptide(L)'
;KAMQTGYWFKQNAPHINFVCPKISPYAKEACIDLERLICESCDPISVVGSSMGGFLGTHLIEKYCIKGALVNPAVNPALGLSEYLGDNRSYLTNDDWVFTRSHIDEYQEITYQSIKQHQNYLILLETGDEILNYKHAVQFYDKASIIIEEGGDHRFVSYSKHLPTIYNFLFSNSQSKSF
;
A
#
# COMPACT_ATOMS: atom_id res chain seq x y z
N LYS A 1 -3.31 1.14 11.45
CA LYS A 1 -3.05 -0.14 10.74
C LYS A 1 -1.65 -0.67 11.04
N ALA A 2 -0.56 0.07 10.86
CA ALA A 2 0.81 -0.42 11.08
C ALA A 2 1.02 -1.05 12.46
N MET A 3 0.60 -0.38 13.54
CA MET A 3 0.68 -0.94 14.91
C MET A 3 -0.16 -2.21 15.07
N GLN A 4 -1.37 -2.24 14.49
CA GLN A 4 -2.23 -3.44 14.52
C GLN A 4 -1.58 -4.61 13.80
N THR A 5 -1.01 -4.36 12.61
CA THR A 5 -0.28 -5.37 11.84
C THR A 5 0.91 -5.92 12.63
N GLY A 6 1.79 -5.03 13.12
CA GLY A 6 2.97 -5.45 13.87
C GLY A 6 2.62 -6.24 15.15
N TYR A 7 1.58 -5.80 15.87
CA TYR A 7 1.10 -6.53 17.05
C TYR A 7 0.57 -7.91 16.69
N TRP A 8 -0.27 -8.00 15.63
CA TRP A 8 -0.85 -9.27 15.19
C TRP A 8 0.25 -10.24 14.72
N PHE A 9 1.22 -9.80 13.91
CA PHE A 9 2.32 -10.65 13.44
C PHE A 9 3.16 -11.15 14.61
N LYS A 10 3.46 -10.28 15.58
CA LYS A 10 4.20 -10.69 16.78
C LYS A 10 3.52 -11.83 17.54
N GLN A 11 2.19 -11.85 17.58
CA GLN A 11 1.42 -12.88 18.30
C GLN A 11 1.18 -14.15 17.48
N ASN A 12 0.95 -14.03 16.17
CA ASN A 12 0.44 -15.11 15.34
C ASN A 12 1.48 -15.66 14.34
N ALA A 13 2.51 -14.90 14.03
CA ALA A 13 3.57 -15.26 13.08
C ALA A 13 4.92 -14.65 13.49
N PRO A 14 5.46 -15.00 14.67
CA PRO A 14 6.65 -14.37 15.24
C PRO A 14 7.94 -14.62 14.42
N HIS A 15 7.88 -15.51 13.45
CA HIS A 15 8.96 -15.77 12.50
C HIS A 15 9.02 -14.74 11.36
N ILE A 16 7.99 -13.90 11.22
CA ILE A 16 7.96 -12.82 10.22
C ILE A 16 8.60 -11.57 10.82
N ASN A 17 9.61 -11.07 10.14
CA ASN A 17 10.21 -9.78 10.47
C ASN A 17 9.32 -8.64 9.92
N PHE A 18 8.65 -7.92 10.83
CA PHE A 18 7.76 -6.79 10.48
C PHE A 18 8.52 -5.48 10.58
N VAL A 19 8.58 -4.74 9.47
CA VAL A 19 9.19 -3.41 9.39
C VAL A 19 8.13 -2.39 8.96
N CYS A 20 8.07 -1.25 9.64
CA CYS A 20 7.23 -0.12 9.28
C CYS A 20 8.10 1.13 9.16
N PRO A 21 8.62 1.43 7.96
CA PRO A 21 9.47 2.59 7.76
C PRO A 21 8.70 3.90 7.82
N LYS A 22 9.37 4.99 8.19
CA LYS A 22 8.87 6.35 7.97
C LYS A 22 8.90 6.61 6.46
N ILE A 23 7.78 7.04 5.90
CA ILE A 23 7.65 7.34 4.47
C ILE A 23 7.80 8.85 4.25
N SER A 24 8.67 9.23 3.32
CA SER A 24 8.79 10.63 2.87
C SER A 24 7.51 11.08 2.17
N PRO A 25 7.09 12.36 2.31
CA PRO A 25 6.00 12.91 1.52
C PRO A 25 6.36 13.11 0.04
N TYR A 26 7.62 12.93 -0.34
CA TYR A 26 8.12 13.05 -1.72
C TYR A 26 8.22 11.67 -2.34
N ALA A 27 7.57 11.48 -3.49
CA ALA A 27 7.45 10.15 -4.12
C ALA A 27 8.81 9.53 -4.44
N LYS A 28 9.72 10.33 -4.98
CA LYS A 28 11.06 9.87 -5.35
C LYS A 28 11.88 9.39 -4.15
N GLU A 29 11.89 10.16 -3.06
CA GLU A 29 12.58 9.78 -1.82
C GLU A 29 11.94 8.53 -1.20
N ALA A 30 10.60 8.49 -1.14
CA ALA A 30 9.87 7.34 -0.63
C ALA A 30 10.20 6.06 -1.41
N CYS A 31 10.25 6.13 -2.74
CA CYS A 31 10.65 5.00 -3.57
C CYS A 31 12.08 4.55 -3.30
N ILE A 32 13.04 5.50 -3.25
CA ILE A 32 14.45 5.17 -2.97
C ILE A 32 14.59 4.43 -1.63
N ASP A 33 13.94 4.92 -0.58
CA ASP A 33 14.04 4.31 0.75
C ASP A 33 13.38 2.93 0.81
N LEU A 34 12.19 2.78 0.21
CA LEU A 34 11.48 1.51 0.18
C LEU A 34 12.18 0.47 -0.70
N GLU A 35 12.68 0.88 -1.85
CA GLU A 35 13.45 0.01 -2.76
C GLU A 35 14.76 -0.46 -2.13
N ARG A 36 15.42 0.43 -1.38
CA ARG A 36 16.62 0.06 -0.62
C ARG A 36 16.31 -1.06 0.38
N LEU A 37 15.22 -0.96 1.15
CA LEU A 37 14.79 -2.01 2.08
C LEU A 37 14.56 -3.35 1.36
N ILE A 38 14.01 -3.32 0.15
CA ILE A 38 13.81 -4.54 -0.66
C ILE A 38 15.15 -5.11 -1.13
N CYS A 39 16.03 -4.27 -1.67
CA CYS A 39 17.31 -4.71 -2.24
C CYS A 39 18.31 -5.19 -1.17
N GLU A 40 18.26 -4.65 0.04
CA GLU A 40 19.15 -5.04 1.15
C GLU A 40 18.65 -6.28 1.91
N SER A 41 17.41 -6.72 1.68
CA SER A 41 16.87 -7.90 2.34
C SER A 41 17.41 -9.18 1.73
N CYS A 42 17.84 -10.11 2.59
CA CYS A 42 18.16 -11.49 2.21
C CYS A 42 16.92 -12.40 2.19
N ASP A 43 15.82 -11.95 2.80
CA ASP A 43 14.57 -12.71 2.90
C ASP A 43 13.54 -12.27 1.87
N PRO A 44 12.62 -13.15 1.45
CA PRO A 44 11.49 -12.78 0.62
C PRO A 44 10.65 -11.67 1.28
N ILE A 45 10.35 -10.61 0.53
CA ILE A 45 9.57 -9.47 1.01
C ILE A 45 8.14 -9.53 0.47
N SER A 46 7.22 -9.06 1.31
CA SER A 46 5.85 -8.73 0.95
C SER A 46 5.50 -7.37 1.54
N VAL A 47 4.53 -6.67 0.94
CA VAL A 47 4.15 -5.34 1.38
C VAL A 47 2.70 -5.27 1.84
N VAL A 48 2.45 -4.43 2.86
CA VAL A 48 1.10 -4.03 3.26
C VAL A 48 1.04 -2.51 3.21
N GLY A 49 0.19 -1.97 2.35
CA GLY A 49 0.06 -0.54 2.14
C GLY A 49 -1.37 -0.04 2.32
N SER A 50 -1.55 1.19 2.80
CA SER A 50 -2.86 1.81 2.93
C SER A 50 -2.85 3.23 2.34
N SER A 51 -3.90 3.62 1.61
CA SER A 51 -4.01 4.94 1.00
C SER A 51 -2.78 5.25 0.11
N MET A 52 -2.02 6.30 0.40
CA MET A 52 -0.74 6.59 -0.29
C MET A 52 0.28 5.45 -0.17
N GLY A 53 0.31 4.74 0.98
CA GLY A 53 1.12 3.52 1.12
C GLY A 53 0.66 2.39 0.19
N GLY A 54 -0.62 2.35 -0.17
CA GLY A 54 -1.15 1.45 -1.19
C GLY A 54 -0.68 1.81 -2.59
N PHE A 55 -0.65 3.11 -2.92
CA PHE A 55 -0.09 3.59 -4.18
C PHE A 55 1.41 3.23 -4.34
N LEU A 56 2.23 3.52 -3.33
CA LEU A 56 3.64 3.12 -3.30
C LEU A 56 3.80 1.59 -3.32
N GLY A 57 2.91 0.87 -2.63
CA GLY A 57 2.86 -0.59 -2.67
C GLY A 57 2.63 -1.13 -4.07
N THR A 58 1.77 -0.48 -4.87
CA THR A 58 1.57 -0.84 -6.28
C THR A 58 2.87 -0.72 -7.08
N HIS A 59 3.60 0.37 -6.90
CA HIS A 59 4.90 0.55 -7.55
C HIS A 59 5.87 -0.59 -7.20
N LEU A 60 5.97 -0.95 -5.91
CA LEU A 60 6.86 -2.01 -5.46
C LEU A 60 6.44 -3.39 -5.98
N ILE A 61 5.13 -3.70 -5.99
CA ILE A 61 4.62 -4.98 -6.49
C ILE A 61 4.92 -5.14 -7.97
N GLU A 62 4.67 -4.11 -8.78
CA GLU A 62 4.93 -4.15 -10.22
C GLU A 62 6.42 -4.23 -10.54
N LYS A 63 7.25 -3.47 -9.82
CA LYS A 63 8.69 -3.38 -10.08
C LYS A 63 9.46 -4.63 -9.65
N TYR A 64 9.10 -5.20 -8.49
CA TYR A 64 9.83 -6.31 -7.87
C TYR A 64 9.11 -7.65 -7.93
N CYS A 65 7.93 -7.71 -8.53
CA CYS A 65 7.11 -8.92 -8.63
C CYS A 65 6.81 -9.58 -7.26
N ILE A 66 6.72 -8.78 -6.19
CA ILE A 66 6.45 -9.23 -4.82
C ILE A 66 4.94 -9.23 -4.54
N LYS A 67 4.48 -9.99 -3.52
CA LYS A 67 3.09 -9.96 -3.09
C LYS A 67 2.79 -8.74 -2.23
N GLY A 68 1.56 -8.21 -2.35
CA GLY A 68 1.11 -7.11 -1.50
C GLY A 68 -0.37 -7.13 -1.18
N ALA A 69 -0.70 -6.67 0.03
CA ALA A 69 -2.07 -6.41 0.47
C ALA A 69 -2.27 -4.89 0.60
N LEU A 70 -3.20 -4.34 -0.19
CA LEU A 70 -3.43 -2.91 -0.27
C LEU A 70 -4.83 -2.56 0.25
N VAL A 71 -4.89 -1.57 1.13
CA VAL A 71 -6.08 -1.20 1.89
C VAL A 71 -6.51 0.21 1.50
N ASN A 72 -7.69 0.36 0.93
CA ASN A 72 -8.18 1.62 0.38
C ASN A 72 -7.05 2.36 -0.39
N PRO A 73 -6.42 1.72 -1.40
CA PRO A 73 -5.26 2.29 -2.07
C PRO A 73 -5.64 3.49 -2.94
N ALA A 74 -4.81 4.53 -2.93
CA ALA A 74 -4.88 5.56 -3.95
C ALA A 74 -4.38 4.99 -5.29
N VAL A 75 -5.12 5.24 -6.37
CA VAL A 75 -4.78 4.74 -7.73
C VAL A 75 -4.02 5.79 -8.53
N ASN A 76 -4.49 7.04 -8.50
CA ASN A 76 -3.83 8.16 -9.16
C ASN A 76 -3.84 9.39 -8.23
N PRO A 77 -2.96 9.43 -7.24
CA PRO A 77 -2.97 10.50 -6.23
C PRO A 77 -2.64 11.87 -6.83
N ALA A 78 -1.89 11.94 -7.92
CA ALA A 78 -1.48 13.20 -8.54
C ALA A 78 -2.66 14.12 -8.86
N LEU A 79 -3.84 13.56 -9.13
CA LEU A 79 -5.05 14.35 -9.42
C LEU A 79 -5.55 15.18 -8.23
N GLY A 80 -5.29 14.74 -6.98
CA GLY A 80 -5.72 15.44 -5.76
C GLY A 80 -4.60 16.19 -5.03
N LEU A 81 -3.33 15.96 -5.39
CA LEU A 81 -2.19 16.50 -4.65
C LEU A 81 -1.99 18.02 -4.79
N SER A 82 -2.66 18.67 -5.75
CA SER A 82 -2.60 20.14 -5.90
C SER A 82 -3.10 20.91 -4.66
N GLU A 83 -3.95 20.28 -3.85
CA GLU A 83 -4.45 20.87 -2.60
C GLU A 83 -3.37 20.99 -1.52
N TYR A 84 -2.26 20.25 -1.64
CA TYR A 84 -1.14 20.23 -0.70
C TYR A 84 0.01 21.14 -1.13
N LEU A 85 -0.10 21.91 -2.22
CA LEU A 85 0.95 22.80 -2.67
C LEU A 85 1.26 23.88 -1.63
N GLY A 86 2.55 24.09 -1.35
CA GLY A 86 3.05 25.05 -0.37
C GLY A 86 3.53 24.41 0.92
N ASP A 87 3.45 25.16 2.01
CA ASP A 87 3.93 24.77 3.32
C ASP A 87 2.96 23.78 3.97
N ASN A 88 3.49 22.70 4.46
CA ASN A 88 2.73 21.63 5.14
C ASN A 88 3.42 21.26 6.45
N ARG A 89 2.68 20.60 7.33
CA ARG A 89 3.19 20.08 8.59
C ARG A 89 2.76 18.62 8.80
N SER A 90 3.71 17.79 9.19
CA SER A 90 3.43 16.38 9.50
C SER A 90 2.62 16.26 10.79
N TYR A 91 1.51 15.57 10.72
CA TYR A 91 0.68 15.26 11.90
C TYR A 91 1.35 14.29 12.90
N LEU A 92 2.36 13.52 12.44
CA LEU A 92 3.01 12.51 13.27
C LEU A 92 4.29 13.02 13.93
N THR A 93 5.07 13.83 13.23
CA THR A 93 6.42 14.25 13.69
C THR A 93 6.51 15.73 13.97
N ASN A 94 5.50 16.54 13.60
CA ASN A 94 5.51 18.00 13.58
C ASN A 94 6.60 18.62 12.69
N ASP A 95 7.24 17.83 11.82
CA ASP A 95 8.20 18.33 10.84
C ASP A 95 7.47 19.20 9.80
N ASP A 96 8.02 20.33 9.44
CA ASP A 96 7.55 21.16 8.35
C ASP A 96 8.14 20.65 7.03
N TRP A 97 7.34 20.68 5.96
CA TRP A 97 7.75 20.28 4.62
C TRP A 97 7.05 21.12 3.56
N VAL A 98 7.67 21.29 2.43
CA VAL A 98 7.15 22.11 1.33
C VAL A 98 6.81 21.20 0.15
N PHE A 99 5.57 21.29 -0.34
CA PHE A 99 5.13 20.52 -1.50
C PHE A 99 5.02 21.40 -2.73
N THR A 100 5.65 21.01 -3.82
CA THR A 100 5.77 21.78 -5.05
C THR A 100 5.15 21.04 -6.23
N ARG A 101 5.01 21.74 -7.36
CA ARG A 101 4.53 21.12 -8.59
C ARG A 101 5.43 19.95 -9.04
N SER A 102 6.75 20.08 -8.91
CA SER A 102 7.69 19.01 -9.25
C SER A 102 7.46 17.74 -8.42
N HIS A 103 7.00 17.86 -7.17
CA HIS A 103 6.67 16.68 -6.37
C HIS A 103 5.39 15.99 -6.86
N ILE A 104 4.42 16.73 -7.44
CA ILE A 104 3.27 16.11 -8.12
C ILE A 104 3.73 15.33 -9.35
N ASP A 105 4.66 15.90 -10.13
CA ASP A 105 5.21 15.25 -11.31
C ASP A 105 5.93 13.93 -10.94
N GLU A 106 6.64 13.87 -9.81
CA GLU A 106 7.23 12.63 -9.28
C GLU A 106 6.17 11.53 -9.03
N TYR A 107 5.00 11.89 -8.49
CA TYR A 107 3.89 10.94 -8.32
C TYR A 107 3.33 10.47 -9.67
N GLN A 108 3.27 11.36 -10.68
CA GLN A 108 2.83 11.00 -12.03
C GLN A 108 3.79 10.01 -12.69
N GLU A 109 5.10 10.19 -12.52
CA GLU A 109 6.14 9.32 -13.10
C GLU A 109 6.01 7.85 -12.65
N ILE A 110 5.57 7.61 -11.41
CA ILE A 110 5.40 6.27 -10.85
C ILE A 110 3.94 5.77 -10.90
N THR A 111 3.04 6.52 -11.57
CA THR A 111 1.64 6.13 -11.74
C THR A 111 1.50 5.13 -12.88
N TYR A 112 0.97 3.94 -12.57
CA TYR A 112 0.66 2.92 -13.55
C TYR A 112 -0.71 3.16 -14.20
N GLN A 113 -0.82 2.93 -15.50
CA GLN A 113 -2.09 2.94 -16.22
C GLN A 113 -2.87 1.62 -16.05
N SER A 114 -2.15 0.54 -15.79
CA SER A 114 -2.69 -0.79 -15.49
C SER A 114 -1.64 -1.62 -14.77
N ILE A 115 -2.09 -2.59 -13.99
CA ILE A 115 -1.22 -3.55 -13.31
C ILE A 115 -0.98 -4.78 -14.22
N LYS A 116 0.16 -5.44 -14.03
CA LYS A 116 0.53 -6.68 -14.74
C LYS A 116 0.58 -7.90 -13.81
N GLN A 117 0.93 -7.70 -12.56
CA GLN A 117 1.14 -8.74 -11.56
C GLN A 117 -0.14 -9.09 -10.79
N HIS A 118 -1.28 -9.24 -11.49
CA HIS A 118 -2.62 -9.37 -10.90
C HIS A 118 -2.69 -10.37 -9.72
N GLN A 119 -2.00 -11.52 -9.85
CA GLN A 119 -1.97 -12.57 -8.83
C GLN A 119 -1.21 -12.18 -7.54
N ASN A 120 -0.45 -11.10 -7.59
CA ASN A 120 0.34 -10.61 -6.45
C ASN A 120 -0.41 -9.60 -5.58
N TYR A 121 -1.67 -9.30 -5.92
CA TYR A 121 -2.47 -8.30 -5.21
C TYR A 121 -3.61 -8.91 -4.40
N LEU A 122 -3.73 -8.49 -3.16
CA LEU A 122 -4.94 -8.56 -2.36
C LEU A 122 -5.39 -7.12 -2.07
N ILE A 123 -6.56 -6.73 -2.56
CA ILE A 123 -7.12 -5.39 -2.39
C ILE A 123 -8.26 -5.45 -1.39
N LEU A 124 -8.23 -4.61 -0.37
CA LEU A 124 -9.28 -4.48 0.63
C LEU A 124 -9.89 -3.07 0.53
N LEU A 125 -11.21 -3.01 0.35
CA LEU A 125 -11.93 -1.76 0.12
C LEU A 125 -13.12 -1.65 1.08
N GLU A 126 -13.39 -0.46 1.60
CA GLU A 126 -14.64 -0.13 2.27
C GLU A 126 -15.46 0.83 1.40
N THR A 127 -16.77 0.53 1.20
CA THR A 127 -17.64 1.32 0.31
C THR A 127 -17.92 2.72 0.85
N GLY A 128 -17.73 2.92 2.15
CA GLY A 128 -17.91 4.20 2.85
C GLY A 128 -16.66 5.08 2.90
N ASP A 129 -15.59 4.75 2.15
CA ASP A 129 -14.41 5.60 2.05
C ASP A 129 -14.78 6.99 1.50
N GLU A 130 -14.68 8.01 2.36
CA GLU A 130 -15.05 9.39 2.07
C GLU A 130 -13.96 10.19 1.36
N ILE A 131 -12.73 9.61 1.27
CA ILE A 131 -11.58 10.26 0.63
C ILE A 131 -11.37 9.71 -0.78
N LEU A 132 -11.41 8.37 -0.92
CA LEU A 132 -11.12 7.67 -2.17
C LEU A 132 -12.33 6.86 -2.63
N ASN A 133 -12.87 7.19 -3.78
CA ASN A 133 -13.96 6.40 -4.35
C ASN A 133 -13.46 4.98 -4.66
N TYR A 134 -13.91 4.01 -3.86
CA TYR A 134 -13.51 2.61 -3.98
C TYR A 134 -13.71 2.01 -5.39
N LYS A 135 -14.66 2.54 -6.18
CA LYS A 135 -14.92 2.08 -7.56
C LYS A 135 -13.72 2.31 -8.49
N HIS A 136 -12.91 3.34 -8.24
CA HIS A 136 -11.68 3.55 -9.00
C HIS A 136 -10.66 2.43 -8.74
N ALA A 137 -10.53 2.00 -7.49
CA ALA A 137 -9.68 0.87 -7.14
C ALA A 137 -10.23 -0.45 -7.73
N VAL A 138 -11.55 -0.69 -7.67
CA VAL A 138 -12.18 -1.86 -8.29
C VAL A 138 -11.86 -1.92 -9.79
N GLN A 139 -11.99 -0.80 -10.49
CA GLN A 139 -11.71 -0.73 -11.92
C GLN A 139 -10.22 -0.94 -12.24
N PHE A 140 -9.33 -0.35 -11.44
CA PHE A 140 -7.89 -0.42 -11.67
C PHE A 140 -7.31 -1.80 -11.37
N TYR A 141 -7.78 -2.46 -10.31
CA TYR A 141 -7.34 -3.79 -9.87
C TYR A 141 -8.31 -4.91 -10.30
N ASP A 142 -9.02 -4.76 -11.42
CA ASP A 142 -10.14 -5.60 -11.87
C ASP A 142 -9.86 -7.11 -11.90
N LYS A 143 -8.61 -7.51 -12.09
CA LYS A 143 -8.16 -8.92 -12.18
C LYS A 143 -7.43 -9.40 -10.91
N ALA A 144 -7.32 -8.56 -9.90
CA ALA A 144 -6.72 -8.92 -8.62
C ALA A 144 -7.74 -9.60 -7.68
N SER A 145 -7.25 -10.14 -6.57
CA SER A 145 -8.13 -10.57 -5.48
C SER A 145 -8.66 -9.33 -4.74
N ILE A 146 -9.97 -9.09 -4.75
CA ILE A 146 -10.59 -7.92 -4.12
C ILE A 146 -11.59 -8.38 -3.05
N ILE A 147 -11.50 -7.78 -1.86
CA ILE A 147 -12.47 -7.88 -0.78
C ILE A 147 -13.11 -6.51 -0.58
N ILE A 148 -14.43 -6.45 -0.63
CA ILE A 148 -15.20 -5.21 -0.43
C ILE A 148 -16.05 -5.39 0.82
N GLU A 149 -15.89 -4.47 1.77
CA GLU A 149 -16.72 -4.35 2.97
C GLU A 149 -17.74 -3.22 2.79
N GLU A 150 -18.98 -3.48 3.16
CA GLU A 150 -20.04 -2.48 3.08
C GLU A 150 -19.91 -1.46 4.22
N GLY A 151 -20.05 -0.18 3.89
CA GLY A 151 -19.90 0.93 4.84
C GLY A 151 -18.41 1.19 5.17
N GLY A 152 -18.12 1.44 6.45
CA GLY A 152 -16.78 1.79 6.92
C GLY A 152 -16.35 3.21 6.58
N ASP A 153 -15.05 3.47 6.55
CA ASP A 153 -14.45 4.78 6.26
C ASP A 153 -13.04 4.65 5.63
N HIS A 154 -12.39 5.76 5.31
CA HIS A 154 -11.02 5.76 4.75
C HIS A 154 -10.00 5.07 5.65
N ARG A 155 -10.23 5.05 6.97
CA ARG A 155 -9.34 4.36 7.93
C ARG A 155 -9.45 2.85 7.86
N PHE A 156 -10.45 2.31 7.17
CA PHE A 156 -10.74 0.89 7.07
C PHE A 156 -10.98 0.28 8.46
N VAL A 157 -12.14 0.54 9.02
CA VAL A 157 -12.48 0.19 10.42
C VAL A 157 -12.48 -1.31 10.68
N SER A 158 -12.74 -2.10 9.63
CA SER A 158 -12.76 -3.55 9.71
C SER A 158 -11.37 -4.22 9.59
N TYR A 159 -10.28 -3.44 9.54
CA TYR A 159 -8.93 -3.90 9.22
C TYR A 159 -8.45 -5.12 10.02
N SER A 160 -8.64 -5.11 11.32
CA SER A 160 -8.09 -6.15 12.19
C SER A 160 -8.66 -7.54 11.91
N LYS A 161 -9.91 -7.64 11.43
CA LYS A 161 -10.52 -8.93 11.08
C LYS A 161 -9.91 -9.56 9.83
N HIS A 162 -9.25 -8.74 8.99
CA HIS A 162 -8.64 -9.20 7.74
C HIS A 162 -7.17 -9.60 7.89
N LEU A 163 -6.54 -9.38 9.04
CA LEU A 163 -5.13 -9.73 9.25
C LEU A 163 -4.81 -11.22 8.98
N PRO A 164 -5.66 -12.19 9.39
CA PRO A 164 -5.45 -13.59 9.00
C PRO A 164 -5.49 -13.82 7.48
N THR A 165 -6.41 -13.15 6.79
CA THR A 165 -6.54 -13.24 5.32
C THR A 165 -5.33 -12.63 4.62
N ILE A 166 -4.87 -11.47 5.10
CA ILE A 166 -3.65 -10.81 4.61
C ILE A 166 -2.44 -11.75 4.79
N TYR A 167 -2.27 -12.31 5.99
CA TYR A 167 -1.19 -13.25 6.26
C TYR A 167 -1.22 -14.45 5.31
N ASN A 168 -2.38 -15.09 5.17
CA ASN A 168 -2.54 -16.25 4.29
C ASN A 168 -2.21 -15.90 2.84
N PHE A 169 -2.67 -14.75 2.35
CA PHE A 169 -2.37 -14.31 0.99
C PHE A 169 -0.88 -14.09 0.78
N LEU A 170 -0.22 -13.38 1.68
CA LEU A 170 1.19 -13.02 1.54
C LEU A 170 2.13 -14.22 1.67
N PHE A 171 1.84 -15.16 2.57
CA PHE A 171 2.77 -16.21 2.98
C PHE A 171 2.32 -17.65 2.66
N SER A 172 1.06 -17.86 2.20
CA SER A 172 0.70 -19.17 1.68
C SER A 172 1.51 -19.45 0.42
N ASN A 173 2.33 -20.47 0.46
CA ASN A 173 2.95 -21.01 -0.74
C ASN A 173 1.82 -21.38 -1.69
N SER A 174 1.80 -20.84 -2.88
CA SER A 174 1.13 -21.47 -4.00
C SER A 174 1.73 -22.87 -4.08
N GLN A 175 1.01 -23.87 -3.55
CA GLN A 175 1.41 -25.25 -3.77
C GLN A 175 1.55 -25.39 -5.28
N SER A 176 2.79 -25.53 -5.72
CA SER A 176 3.10 -25.98 -7.05
C SER A 176 2.21 -27.19 -7.30
N LYS A 177 1.26 -27.08 -8.23
CA LYS A 177 0.60 -28.24 -8.80
C LYS A 177 1.70 -29.03 -9.47
N SER A 178 2.23 -30.02 -8.74
CA SER A 178 2.94 -31.13 -9.34
C SER A 178 1.92 -31.90 -10.18
N PHE A 179 2.06 -31.77 -11.47
CA PHE A 179 1.48 -32.70 -12.44
C PHE A 179 2.46 -33.85 -12.68
#